data_436bf18785552747c88406e6e2f090a6
#
_entry.id   436bf18785552747c88406e6e2f090a6
#
_cell.length_a   1.000
_cell.length_b   1.000
_cell.length_c   1.000
_cell.angle_alpha   90.00
_cell.angle_beta   90.00
_cell.angle_gamma   90.00
#
_symmetry.space_group_name_H-M   'P 1'
#
loop_
_entity.id
_entity.type
_entity.pdbx_description
1 polymer ?
#
loop_
_entity_poly.entity_id
_entity_poly.type
_entity_poly.pdbx_seq_one_letter_code
_entity_poly.pdbx_strand_id
1 'polypeptide(L)'
;MGLRINQNTMAVSAHRNLSISDGMLSKSMERLSSGFRINRAADDAAGLAKSETLRADIRGINQAVRNAQDGISFVQTAEGALDEVHAILQRINELAVSAANTATSDGAAEDAEAKELLKQIDSIGTSTKFAGINVFSSASVTFQVGASSADTIAVTTQDLSSAAMSDGATSADLSGIDLTSGASAAMEDVRDAIVIINNLRASLGASQNRLEHTITNLNVTSENLQASESRIRDLDIASEMVSFTRHQIMVQAGTAMLAQANMVPQAVLQLLR
;
A
#
# COMPACT_ATOMS: atom_id res chain seq x y z
N MET A 1 -46.65 50.67 13.51
CA MET A 1 -47.18 49.43 12.89
C MET A 1 -48.55 49.20 13.48
N GLY A 2 -49.61 49.09 12.63
CA GLY A 2 -50.97 48.90 13.15
C GLY A 2 -51.12 47.48 13.74
N LEU A 3 -51.66 47.39 14.93
CA LEU A 3 -52.04 46.15 15.62
C LEU A 3 -53.19 45.48 14.81
N ARG A 4 -52.83 44.36 14.11
CA ARG A 4 -53.82 43.55 13.40
C ARG A 4 -54.14 42.32 14.22
N ILE A 5 -55.40 42.11 14.61
CA ILE A 5 -55.80 40.98 15.48
C ILE A 5 -55.88 39.67 14.68
N ASN A 6 -56.31 39.71 13.42
CA ASN A 6 -56.50 38.49 12.60
C ASN A 6 -55.22 37.86 12.03
N GLN A 7 -54.09 38.57 12.01
CA GLN A 7 -52.84 38.08 11.53
C GLN A 7 -51.66 38.54 12.40
N ASN A 8 -51.08 37.64 13.19
CA ASN A 8 -49.91 37.94 14.02
C ASN A 8 -48.61 37.72 13.22
N THR A 9 -48.24 38.74 12.40
CA THR A 9 -47.02 38.69 11.56
C THR A 9 -45.75 38.59 12.39
N MET A 10 -45.74 39.07 13.65
CA MET A 10 -44.60 38.98 14.57
C MET A 10 -44.42 37.53 15.01
N ALA A 11 -45.47 36.80 15.36
CA ALA A 11 -45.40 35.39 15.73
C ALA A 11 -44.97 34.51 14.54
N VAL A 12 -45.46 34.76 13.32
CA VAL A 12 -45.04 34.03 12.10
C VAL A 12 -43.58 34.27 11.79
N SER A 13 -43.09 35.50 11.93
CA SER A 13 -41.67 35.83 11.75
C SER A 13 -40.80 35.17 12.82
N ALA A 14 -41.22 35.23 14.09
CA ALA A 14 -40.51 34.57 15.19
C ALA A 14 -40.45 33.04 15.00
N HIS A 15 -41.55 32.41 14.57
CA HIS A 15 -41.62 30.99 14.28
C HIS A 15 -40.67 30.59 13.12
N ARG A 16 -40.62 31.37 12.04
CA ARG A 16 -39.70 31.13 10.92
C ARG A 16 -38.23 31.16 11.37
N ASN A 17 -37.87 32.21 12.13
CA ASN A 17 -36.50 32.34 12.65
C ASN A 17 -36.14 31.22 13.64
N LEU A 18 -37.09 30.78 14.46
CA LEU A 18 -36.92 29.62 15.35
C LEU A 18 -36.69 28.34 14.55
N SER A 19 -37.49 28.07 13.53
CA SER A 19 -37.32 26.88 12.66
C SER A 19 -35.95 26.87 11.92
N ILE A 20 -35.49 28.05 11.47
CA ILE A 20 -34.14 28.17 10.86
C ILE A 20 -33.05 27.86 11.90
N SER A 21 -33.18 28.43 13.12
CA SER A 21 -32.21 28.22 14.19
C SER A 21 -32.15 26.75 14.65
N ASP A 22 -33.29 26.07 14.70
CA ASP A 22 -33.43 24.66 15.05
C ASP A 22 -32.78 23.79 13.96
N GLY A 23 -33.00 24.11 12.68
CA GLY A 23 -32.34 23.43 11.57
C GLY A 23 -30.80 23.59 11.59
N MET A 24 -30.30 24.79 11.93
CA MET A 24 -28.86 25.04 12.09
C MET A 24 -28.29 24.30 13.30
N LEU A 25 -29.04 24.27 14.43
CA LEU A 25 -28.64 23.49 15.61
C LEU A 25 -28.51 22.01 15.30
N SER A 26 -29.50 21.43 14.63
CA SER A 26 -29.47 20.03 14.20
C SER A 26 -28.30 19.74 13.29
N LYS A 27 -27.93 20.64 12.37
CA LYS A 27 -26.79 20.51 11.49
C LYS A 27 -25.47 20.58 12.25
N SER A 28 -25.31 21.48 13.22
CA SER A 28 -24.14 21.56 14.08
C SER A 28 -24.00 20.29 14.93
N MET A 29 -25.08 19.72 15.42
CA MET A 29 -25.11 18.45 16.13
C MET A 29 -24.61 17.30 15.24
N GLU A 30 -25.09 17.22 13.99
CA GLU A 30 -24.65 16.21 13.02
C GLU A 30 -23.15 16.29 12.78
N ARG A 31 -22.60 17.50 12.59
CA ARG A 31 -21.18 17.73 12.37
C ARG A 31 -20.33 17.40 13.58
N LEU A 32 -20.74 17.82 14.77
CA LEU A 32 -20.04 17.52 16.02
C LEU A 32 -20.05 16.02 16.33
N SER A 33 -21.15 15.33 16.02
CA SER A 33 -21.28 13.89 16.23
C SER A 33 -20.41 13.07 15.25
N SER A 34 -20.29 13.53 13.99
CA SER A 34 -19.50 12.84 12.97
C SER A 34 -18.02 13.21 12.99
N GLY A 35 -17.67 14.39 13.53
CA GLY A 35 -16.33 14.98 13.44
C GLY A 35 -16.00 15.55 12.05
N PHE A 36 -16.95 15.53 11.11
CA PHE A 36 -16.74 15.99 9.74
C PHE A 36 -17.55 17.27 9.45
N ARG A 37 -16.90 18.20 8.75
CA ARG A 37 -17.51 19.41 8.21
C ARG A 37 -18.48 19.10 7.06
N ILE A 38 -18.11 18.11 6.22
CA ILE A 38 -18.87 17.66 5.05
C ILE A 38 -19.37 16.24 5.33
N ASN A 39 -20.68 16.11 5.61
CA ASN A 39 -21.33 14.82 5.85
C ASN A 39 -22.08 14.33 4.61
N ARG A 40 -22.72 15.27 3.90
CA ARG A 40 -23.58 14.95 2.76
C ARG A 40 -23.17 15.76 1.54
N ALA A 41 -23.49 15.25 0.36
CA ALA A 41 -23.25 15.96 -0.90
C ALA A 41 -23.93 17.34 -0.96
N ALA A 42 -25.03 17.53 -0.20
CA ALA A 42 -25.72 18.81 -0.07
C ALA A 42 -24.90 19.87 0.70
N ASP A 43 -23.90 19.48 1.52
CA ASP A 43 -23.05 20.42 2.24
C ASP A 43 -21.98 21.05 1.35
N ASP A 44 -21.30 20.22 0.56
CA ASP A 44 -20.30 20.60 -0.44
C ASP A 44 -20.06 19.42 -1.38
N ALA A 45 -20.68 19.44 -2.55
CA ALA A 45 -20.58 18.37 -3.53
C ALA A 45 -19.16 18.26 -4.12
N ALA A 46 -18.48 19.39 -4.36
CA ALA A 46 -17.13 19.41 -4.92
C ALA A 46 -16.09 18.95 -3.90
N GLY A 47 -16.20 19.42 -2.65
CA GLY A 47 -15.34 19.01 -1.54
C GLY A 47 -15.50 17.52 -1.23
N LEU A 48 -16.74 17.02 -1.23
CA LEU A 48 -16.99 15.58 -1.02
C LEU A 48 -16.38 14.73 -2.12
N ALA A 49 -16.62 15.06 -3.39
CA ALA A 49 -16.04 14.31 -4.52
C ALA A 49 -14.52 14.26 -4.44
N LYS A 50 -13.88 15.40 -4.15
CA LYS A 50 -12.41 15.47 -4.00
C LYS A 50 -11.91 14.67 -2.79
N SER A 51 -12.60 14.72 -1.66
CA SER A 51 -12.22 13.94 -0.46
C SER A 51 -12.34 12.43 -0.70
N GLU A 52 -13.39 11.98 -1.40
CA GLU A 52 -13.56 10.55 -1.73
C GLU A 52 -12.48 10.07 -2.73
N THR A 53 -12.06 10.91 -3.69
CA THR A 53 -10.92 10.59 -4.56
C THR A 53 -9.64 10.45 -3.76
N LEU A 54 -9.32 11.42 -2.89
CA LEU A 54 -8.15 11.34 -2.00
C LEU A 54 -8.17 10.11 -1.11
N ARG A 55 -9.34 9.74 -0.58
CA ARG A 55 -9.49 8.52 0.24
C ARG A 55 -9.29 7.24 -0.57
N ALA A 56 -9.71 7.21 -1.82
CA ALA A 56 -9.44 6.10 -2.72
C ALA A 56 -7.94 5.97 -2.99
N ASP A 57 -7.25 7.10 -3.25
CA ASP A 57 -5.81 7.13 -3.46
C ASP A 57 -5.04 6.69 -2.20
N ILE A 58 -5.41 7.19 -1.02
CA ILE A 58 -4.81 6.78 0.26
C ILE A 58 -4.94 5.27 0.49
N ARG A 59 -6.12 4.70 0.22
CA ARG A 59 -6.32 3.24 0.35
C ARG A 59 -5.49 2.48 -0.67
N GLY A 60 -5.40 2.97 -1.91
CA GLY A 60 -4.56 2.40 -2.96
C GLY A 60 -3.08 2.42 -2.58
N ILE A 61 -2.58 3.55 -2.09
CA ILE A 61 -1.19 3.70 -1.63
C ILE A 61 -0.89 2.77 -0.45
N ASN A 62 -1.78 2.69 0.53
CA ASN A 62 -1.59 1.78 1.68
C ASN A 62 -1.57 0.31 1.24
N GLN A 63 -2.33 -0.07 0.20
CA GLN A 63 -2.23 -1.40 -0.38
C GLN A 63 -0.91 -1.57 -1.15
N ALA A 64 -0.47 -0.56 -1.90
CA ALA A 64 0.80 -0.58 -2.62
C ALA A 64 2.01 -0.74 -1.67
N VAL A 65 1.97 -0.13 -0.49
CA VAL A 65 2.98 -0.33 0.57
C VAL A 65 3.03 -1.79 1.00
N ARG A 66 1.88 -2.43 1.24
CA ARG A 66 1.84 -3.87 1.57
C ARG A 66 2.39 -4.74 0.44
N ASN A 67 1.99 -4.45 -0.80
CA ASN A 67 2.49 -5.17 -1.96
C ASN A 67 4.02 -5.02 -2.12
N ALA A 68 4.57 -3.84 -1.82
CA ALA A 68 6.00 -3.61 -1.83
C ALA A 68 6.73 -4.40 -0.71
N GLN A 69 6.12 -4.54 0.47
CA GLN A 69 6.63 -5.38 1.56
C GLN A 69 6.60 -6.87 1.18
N ASP A 70 5.54 -7.32 0.51
CA ASP A 70 5.47 -8.68 -0.05
C ASP A 70 6.57 -8.91 -1.10
N GLY A 71 6.85 -7.88 -1.93
CA GLY A 71 7.95 -7.90 -2.88
C GLY A 71 9.32 -8.03 -2.21
N ILE A 72 9.56 -7.32 -1.11
CA ILE A 72 10.80 -7.46 -0.31
C ILE A 72 10.91 -8.88 0.25
N SER A 73 9.83 -9.43 0.80
CA SER A 73 9.81 -10.78 1.34
C SER A 73 10.07 -11.85 0.25
N PHE A 74 9.56 -11.63 -0.96
CA PHE A 74 9.83 -12.45 -2.12
C PHE A 74 11.34 -12.42 -2.47
N VAL A 75 11.93 -11.22 -2.55
CA VAL A 75 13.38 -11.04 -2.85
C VAL A 75 14.24 -11.71 -1.78
N GLN A 76 13.91 -11.55 -0.49
CA GLN A 76 14.65 -12.19 0.61
C GLN A 76 14.55 -13.71 0.56
N THR A 77 13.39 -14.26 0.17
CA THR A 77 13.25 -15.71 -0.03
C THR A 77 14.11 -16.20 -1.19
N ALA A 78 14.16 -15.43 -2.29
CA ALA A 78 15.02 -15.73 -3.42
C ALA A 78 16.52 -15.68 -3.03
N GLU A 79 16.92 -14.64 -2.30
CA GLU A 79 18.30 -14.44 -1.87
C GLU A 79 18.78 -15.56 -0.95
N GLY A 80 17.95 -15.97 0.02
CA GLY A 80 18.30 -17.10 0.90
C GLY A 80 18.52 -18.40 0.15
N ALA A 81 17.71 -18.69 -0.87
CA ALA A 81 17.92 -19.87 -1.70
C ALA A 81 19.18 -19.75 -2.58
N LEU A 82 19.47 -18.54 -3.09
CA LEU A 82 20.69 -18.30 -3.89
C LEU A 82 21.98 -18.40 -3.07
N ASP A 83 21.95 -18.10 -1.77
CA ASP A 83 23.09 -18.30 -0.88
C ASP A 83 23.45 -19.79 -0.78
N GLU A 84 22.44 -20.67 -0.65
CA GLU A 84 22.66 -22.12 -0.64
C GLU A 84 23.17 -22.62 -1.99
N VAL A 85 22.60 -22.14 -3.11
CA VAL A 85 23.08 -22.51 -4.45
C VAL A 85 24.51 -22.03 -4.65
N HIS A 86 24.89 -20.86 -4.20
CA HIS A 86 26.25 -20.35 -4.28
C HIS A 86 27.23 -21.22 -3.48
N ALA A 87 26.85 -21.64 -2.26
CA ALA A 87 27.68 -22.55 -1.47
C ALA A 87 27.88 -23.92 -2.16
N ILE A 88 26.81 -24.45 -2.77
CA ILE A 88 26.91 -25.72 -3.55
C ILE A 88 27.81 -25.53 -4.75
N LEU A 89 27.70 -24.45 -5.53
CA LEU A 89 28.56 -24.17 -6.68
C LEU A 89 30.03 -24.03 -6.27
N GLN A 90 30.32 -23.39 -5.13
CA GLN A 90 31.69 -23.34 -4.60
C GLN A 90 32.22 -24.75 -4.28
N ARG A 91 31.39 -25.63 -3.69
CA ARG A 91 31.74 -27.00 -3.40
C ARG A 91 32.01 -27.79 -4.68
N ILE A 92 31.18 -27.61 -5.72
CA ILE A 92 31.42 -28.24 -7.03
C ILE A 92 32.73 -27.73 -7.65
N ASN A 93 33.05 -26.44 -7.52
CA ASN A 93 34.32 -25.90 -7.99
C ASN A 93 35.53 -26.52 -7.24
N GLU A 94 35.42 -26.74 -5.93
CA GLU A 94 36.47 -27.45 -5.17
C GLU A 94 36.66 -28.89 -5.67
N LEU A 95 35.56 -29.60 -5.92
CA LEU A 95 35.60 -30.98 -6.47
C LEU A 95 36.22 -30.99 -7.86
N ALA A 96 35.88 -30.02 -8.72
CA ALA A 96 36.45 -29.89 -10.05
C ALA A 96 37.98 -29.64 -10.00
N VAL A 97 38.45 -28.79 -9.08
CA VAL A 97 39.87 -28.55 -8.86
C VAL A 97 40.56 -29.81 -8.34
N SER A 98 39.92 -30.59 -7.44
CA SER A 98 40.43 -31.87 -6.93
C SER A 98 40.57 -32.91 -8.06
N ALA A 99 39.52 -33.06 -8.88
CA ALA A 99 39.46 -33.98 -9.99
C ALA A 99 40.47 -33.64 -11.12
N ALA A 100 40.78 -32.36 -11.31
CA ALA A 100 41.78 -31.90 -12.25
C ALA A 100 43.21 -32.36 -11.89
N ASN A 101 43.44 -32.81 -10.65
CA ASN A 101 44.70 -33.36 -10.22
C ASN A 101 44.76 -34.88 -10.51
N THR A 102 45.10 -35.24 -11.72
CA THR A 102 45.19 -36.64 -12.22
C THR A 102 46.24 -37.49 -11.51
N ALA A 103 47.09 -36.91 -10.66
CA ALA A 103 48.10 -37.62 -9.89
C ALA A 103 47.55 -38.34 -8.65
N THR A 104 46.38 -37.86 -8.13
CA THR A 104 45.83 -38.31 -6.85
C THR A 104 44.39 -38.81 -6.91
N SER A 105 43.65 -38.50 -7.98
CA SER A 105 42.25 -38.88 -8.19
C SER A 105 41.98 -39.33 -9.64
N ASP A 106 41.11 -40.32 -9.80
CA ASP A 106 40.55 -40.69 -11.11
C ASP A 106 39.28 -39.87 -11.43
N GLY A 107 38.88 -38.97 -10.53
CA GLY A 107 37.75 -38.08 -10.67
C GLY A 107 36.36 -38.72 -10.49
N ALA A 108 36.26 -40.02 -10.35
CA ALA A 108 34.99 -40.74 -10.37
C ALA A 108 34.18 -40.50 -9.08
N ALA A 109 34.83 -40.36 -7.94
CA ALA A 109 34.16 -40.07 -6.67
C ALA A 109 33.67 -38.61 -6.61
N GLU A 110 34.51 -37.69 -7.07
CA GLU A 110 34.23 -36.26 -7.18
C GLU A 110 33.08 -35.99 -8.17
N ASP A 111 33.04 -36.71 -9.28
CA ASP A 111 31.98 -36.64 -10.28
C ASP A 111 30.63 -37.11 -9.72
N ALA A 112 30.63 -38.20 -8.97
CA ALA A 112 29.42 -38.69 -8.31
C ALA A 112 28.86 -37.68 -7.28
N GLU A 113 29.73 -37.07 -6.45
CA GLU A 113 29.36 -36.04 -5.49
C GLU A 113 28.82 -34.79 -6.23
N ALA A 114 29.50 -34.33 -7.27
CA ALA A 114 29.06 -33.16 -8.04
C ALA A 114 27.68 -33.35 -8.68
N LYS A 115 27.40 -34.54 -9.24
CA LYS A 115 26.08 -34.87 -9.80
C LYS A 115 24.95 -34.85 -8.76
N GLU A 116 25.21 -35.31 -7.54
CA GLU A 116 24.22 -35.22 -6.47
C GLU A 116 24.01 -33.75 -6.00
N LEU A 117 25.07 -32.95 -5.97
CA LEU A 117 24.98 -31.51 -5.68
C LEU A 117 24.20 -30.74 -6.75
N LEU A 118 24.36 -31.09 -8.04
CA LEU A 118 23.56 -30.52 -9.13
C LEU A 118 22.06 -30.83 -8.98
N LYS A 119 21.71 -32.07 -8.63
CA LYS A 119 20.34 -32.44 -8.32
C LYS A 119 19.79 -31.63 -7.16
N GLN A 120 20.63 -31.30 -6.18
CA GLN A 120 20.22 -30.43 -5.08
C GLN A 120 19.92 -29.01 -5.54
N ILE A 121 20.71 -28.45 -6.48
CA ILE A 121 20.42 -27.15 -7.10
C ILE A 121 19.06 -27.19 -7.81
N ASP A 122 18.81 -28.22 -8.64
CA ASP A 122 17.51 -28.40 -9.32
C ASP A 122 16.35 -28.52 -8.32
N SER A 123 16.58 -29.23 -7.21
CA SER A 123 15.61 -29.34 -6.13
C SER A 123 15.30 -27.98 -5.48
N ILE A 124 16.33 -27.17 -5.19
CA ILE A 124 16.17 -25.81 -4.64
C ILE A 124 15.38 -24.94 -5.64
N GLY A 125 15.74 -24.98 -6.93
CA GLY A 125 15.06 -24.23 -7.99
C GLY A 125 13.56 -24.55 -8.09
N THR A 126 13.17 -25.80 -7.90
CA THR A 126 11.77 -26.23 -8.01
C THR A 126 10.99 -26.14 -6.71
N SER A 127 11.63 -26.31 -5.55
CA SER A 127 10.98 -26.34 -4.24
C SER A 127 10.82 -24.96 -3.62
N THR A 128 11.64 -23.97 -4.01
CA THR A 128 11.56 -22.61 -3.47
C THR A 128 10.32 -21.89 -4.00
N LYS A 129 9.31 -21.73 -3.13
CA LYS A 129 8.04 -21.11 -3.49
C LYS A 129 7.71 -19.98 -2.51
N PHE A 130 7.16 -18.91 -3.04
CA PHE A 130 6.57 -17.82 -2.27
C PHE A 130 5.08 -17.73 -2.60
N ALA A 131 4.22 -17.83 -1.59
CA ALA A 131 2.76 -17.84 -1.75
C ALA A 131 2.24 -18.84 -2.83
N GLY A 132 2.92 -19.98 -3.00
CA GLY A 132 2.57 -21.01 -3.98
C GLY A 132 3.14 -20.78 -5.39
N ILE A 133 3.78 -19.64 -5.65
CA ILE A 133 4.45 -19.33 -6.91
C ILE A 133 5.91 -19.75 -6.81
N ASN A 134 6.43 -20.44 -7.84
CA ASN A 134 7.85 -20.76 -7.90
C ASN A 134 8.65 -19.45 -8.06
N VAL A 135 9.63 -19.25 -7.19
CA VAL A 135 10.48 -18.06 -7.19
C VAL A 135 11.42 -18.04 -8.40
N PHE A 136 11.96 -19.19 -8.76
CA PHE A 136 12.88 -19.36 -9.86
C PHE A 136 12.20 -19.91 -11.12
N SER A 137 11.32 -19.08 -11.68
CA SER A 137 10.76 -19.31 -13.00
C SER A 137 11.29 -18.21 -13.92
N SER A 138 11.50 -18.50 -15.20
CA SER A 138 11.93 -17.50 -16.20
C SER A 138 10.93 -16.34 -16.37
N ALA A 139 9.93 -16.24 -15.51
CA ALA A 139 8.90 -15.22 -15.55
C ALA A 139 9.23 -14.07 -14.60
N SER A 140 9.09 -12.85 -15.11
CA SER A 140 9.16 -11.65 -14.28
C SER A 140 7.93 -11.56 -13.39
N VAL A 141 8.14 -11.46 -12.08
CA VAL A 141 7.06 -11.19 -11.10
C VAL A 141 6.91 -9.69 -10.94
N THR A 142 5.71 -9.17 -11.19
CA THR A 142 5.42 -7.74 -11.11
C THR A 142 4.67 -7.41 -9.82
N PHE A 143 5.18 -6.46 -9.07
CA PHE A 143 4.53 -5.92 -7.87
C PHE A 143 3.91 -4.57 -8.18
N GLN A 144 2.62 -4.41 -7.90
CA GLN A 144 1.91 -3.14 -8.02
C GLN A 144 2.26 -2.26 -6.81
N VAL A 145 3.04 -1.21 -7.05
CA VAL A 145 3.58 -0.32 -6.01
C VAL A 145 3.03 1.10 -6.08
N GLY A 146 1.88 1.28 -6.70
CA GLY A 146 1.22 2.57 -6.77
C GLY A 146 -0.27 2.44 -7.09
N ALA A 147 -0.98 3.56 -7.02
CA ALA A 147 -2.41 3.63 -7.30
C ALA A 147 -2.74 3.58 -8.81
N SER A 148 -1.76 3.89 -9.68
CA SER A 148 -1.90 3.82 -11.13
C SER A 148 -1.47 2.45 -11.66
N SER A 149 -2.14 1.95 -12.70
CA SER A 149 -1.78 0.68 -13.36
C SER A 149 -0.37 0.64 -13.95
N ALA A 150 0.26 1.79 -14.15
CA ALA A 150 1.63 1.92 -14.65
C ALA A 150 2.69 1.80 -13.54
N ASP A 151 2.30 1.96 -12.27
CA ASP A 151 3.22 1.98 -11.13
C ASP A 151 3.55 0.56 -10.68
N THR A 152 4.38 -0.14 -11.47
CA THR A 152 4.81 -1.50 -11.17
C THR A 152 6.32 -1.59 -11.04
N ILE A 153 6.80 -2.46 -10.16
CA ILE A 153 8.19 -2.89 -10.09
C ILE A 153 8.23 -4.37 -10.47
N ALA A 154 8.95 -4.66 -11.55
CA ALA A 154 9.22 -6.00 -11.99
C ALA A 154 10.49 -6.54 -11.32
N VAL A 155 10.38 -7.70 -10.71
CA VAL A 155 11.51 -8.49 -10.18
C VAL A 155 11.70 -9.65 -11.13
N THR A 156 12.82 -9.66 -11.84
CA THR A 156 13.17 -10.76 -12.74
C THR A 156 13.97 -11.78 -11.98
N THR A 157 13.54 -13.02 -12.05
CA THR A 157 14.27 -14.19 -11.57
C THR A 157 14.60 -15.09 -12.75
N GLN A 158 15.60 -15.92 -12.59
CA GLN A 158 16.01 -16.86 -13.63
C GLN A 158 15.71 -18.29 -13.19
N ASP A 159 15.62 -19.18 -14.16
CA ASP A 159 15.57 -20.62 -13.91
C ASP A 159 16.92 -21.08 -13.37
N LEU A 160 16.91 -21.74 -12.22
CA LEU A 160 18.11 -22.33 -11.59
C LEU A 160 18.34 -23.78 -12.02
N SER A 161 17.68 -24.23 -13.09
CA SER A 161 17.92 -25.57 -13.62
C SER A 161 19.38 -25.71 -14.04
N SER A 162 20.02 -26.79 -13.63
CA SER A 162 21.40 -27.12 -14.02
C SER A 162 21.63 -27.16 -15.53
N ALA A 163 20.56 -27.42 -16.31
CA ALA A 163 20.59 -27.48 -17.76
C ALA A 163 20.43 -26.14 -18.49
N ALA A 164 19.98 -25.08 -17.80
CA ALA A 164 19.50 -23.84 -18.45
C ALA A 164 19.94 -22.57 -17.72
N MET A 165 21.00 -22.59 -16.94
CA MET A 165 21.47 -21.43 -16.22
C MET A 165 22.11 -20.42 -17.19
N SER A 166 21.40 -19.29 -17.47
CA SER A 166 21.86 -18.26 -18.39
C SER A 166 21.31 -16.88 -18.02
N ASP A 167 22.15 -15.85 -18.02
CA ASP A 167 21.74 -14.45 -17.84
C ASP A 167 21.60 -13.68 -19.16
N GLY A 168 21.65 -14.38 -20.29
CA GLY A 168 21.59 -13.80 -21.63
C GLY A 168 22.94 -13.30 -22.17
N ALA A 169 23.92 -13.08 -21.31
CA ALA A 169 25.30 -12.73 -21.68
C ALA A 169 26.25 -13.93 -21.49
N THR A 170 26.04 -14.71 -20.43
CA THR A 170 26.77 -15.89 -20.06
C THR A 170 25.80 -17.07 -19.97
N SER A 171 26.17 -18.22 -20.43
CA SER A 171 25.38 -19.45 -20.34
C SER A 171 26.26 -20.56 -19.77
N ALA A 172 25.82 -21.15 -18.67
CA ALA A 172 26.48 -22.30 -18.04
C ALA A 172 25.57 -23.52 -18.17
N ASP A 173 25.99 -24.53 -18.89
CA ASP A 173 25.33 -25.83 -18.94
C ASP A 173 26.04 -26.81 -18.00
N LEU A 174 25.47 -26.93 -16.82
CA LEU A 174 26.00 -27.79 -15.77
C LEU A 174 25.49 -29.24 -15.88
N SER A 175 24.53 -29.52 -16.77
CA SER A 175 23.94 -30.86 -16.91
C SER A 175 24.90 -31.89 -17.49
N GLY A 176 25.88 -31.42 -18.27
CA GLY A 176 26.91 -32.23 -18.92
C GLY A 176 28.22 -32.26 -18.19
N ILE A 177 28.32 -31.77 -16.96
CA ILE A 177 29.58 -31.80 -16.20
C ILE A 177 30.07 -33.22 -16.01
N ASP A 178 31.29 -33.48 -16.50
CA ASP A 178 32.05 -34.72 -16.32
C ASP A 178 33.42 -34.38 -15.75
N LEU A 179 33.61 -34.68 -14.48
CA LEU A 179 34.87 -34.42 -13.78
C LEU A 179 35.95 -35.49 -14.06
N THR A 180 35.58 -36.61 -14.71
CA THR A 180 36.52 -37.70 -15.03
C THR A 180 37.36 -37.40 -16.27
N SER A 181 36.77 -36.73 -17.27
CA SER A 181 37.43 -36.44 -18.55
C SER A 181 37.55 -34.97 -18.89
N GLY A 182 36.75 -34.09 -18.23
CA GLY A 182 36.59 -32.69 -18.57
C GLY A 182 36.68 -31.71 -17.40
N ALA A 183 37.44 -32.03 -16.34
CA ALA A 183 37.49 -31.23 -15.11
C ALA A 183 37.83 -29.73 -15.33
N SER A 184 38.69 -29.39 -16.30
CA SER A 184 39.02 -27.98 -16.60
C SER A 184 37.89 -27.24 -17.30
N ALA A 185 37.11 -27.88 -18.17
CA ALA A 185 35.92 -27.27 -18.77
C ALA A 185 34.83 -27.11 -17.72
N ALA A 186 34.60 -28.11 -16.87
CA ALA A 186 33.68 -28.03 -15.74
C ALA A 186 33.98 -26.87 -14.79
N MET A 187 35.27 -26.56 -14.55
CA MET A 187 35.68 -25.41 -13.76
C MET A 187 35.25 -24.06 -14.40
N GLU A 188 35.30 -23.94 -15.73
CA GLU A 188 34.83 -22.74 -16.44
C GLU A 188 33.31 -22.62 -16.34
N ASP A 189 32.57 -23.69 -16.61
CA ASP A 189 31.11 -23.71 -16.52
C ASP A 189 30.62 -23.37 -15.11
N VAL A 190 31.25 -23.90 -14.06
CA VAL A 190 30.91 -23.57 -12.67
C VAL A 190 31.25 -22.13 -12.32
N ARG A 191 32.36 -21.58 -12.84
CA ARG A 191 32.68 -20.15 -12.64
C ARG A 191 31.66 -19.24 -13.33
N ASP A 192 31.25 -19.59 -14.53
CA ASP A 192 30.23 -18.87 -15.26
C ASP A 192 28.89 -18.93 -14.52
N ALA A 193 28.52 -20.09 -13.97
CA ALA A 193 27.34 -20.20 -13.10
C ALA A 193 27.43 -19.31 -11.85
N ILE A 194 28.59 -19.25 -11.20
CA ILE A 194 28.82 -18.34 -10.05
C ILE A 194 28.65 -16.88 -10.46
N VAL A 195 29.14 -16.49 -11.65
CA VAL A 195 28.94 -15.11 -12.17
C VAL A 195 27.48 -14.82 -12.38
N ILE A 196 26.71 -15.73 -12.98
CA ILE A 196 25.27 -15.62 -13.21
C ILE A 196 24.52 -15.41 -11.88
N ILE A 197 24.80 -16.26 -10.88
CA ILE A 197 24.19 -16.14 -9.55
C ILE A 197 24.51 -14.80 -8.90
N ASN A 198 25.76 -14.32 -9.01
CA ASN A 198 26.15 -13.02 -8.45
C ASN A 198 25.43 -11.86 -9.16
N ASN A 199 25.27 -11.91 -10.48
CA ASN A 199 24.52 -10.93 -11.25
C ASN A 199 23.04 -10.92 -10.85
N LEU A 200 22.44 -12.10 -10.67
CA LEU A 200 21.07 -12.25 -10.21
C LEU A 200 20.88 -11.66 -8.80
N ARG A 201 21.77 -11.98 -7.86
CA ARG A 201 21.77 -11.40 -6.51
C ARG A 201 21.92 -9.88 -6.53
N ALA A 202 22.80 -9.35 -7.36
CA ALA A 202 22.96 -7.90 -7.52
C ALA A 202 21.65 -7.23 -8.04
N SER A 203 20.98 -7.86 -8.99
CA SER A 203 19.70 -7.37 -9.52
C SER A 203 18.56 -7.43 -8.49
N LEU A 204 18.53 -8.50 -7.69
CA LEU A 204 17.57 -8.65 -6.59
C LEU A 204 17.82 -7.59 -5.50
N GLY A 205 19.07 -7.37 -5.09
CA GLY A 205 19.45 -6.33 -4.14
C GLY A 205 19.10 -4.92 -4.64
N ALA A 206 19.31 -4.64 -5.93
CA ALA A 206 18.88 -3.38 -6.54
C ALA A 206 17.35 -3.23 -6.52
N SER A 207 16.62 -4.31 -6.77
CA SER A 207 15.15 -4.32 -6.71
C SER A 207 14.64 -4.10 -5.29
N GLN A 208 15.29 -4.71 -4.28
CA GLN A 208 14.98 -4.47 -2.87
C GLN A 208 15.17 -3.00 -2.49
N ASN A 209 16.29 -2.40 -2.82
CA ASN A 209 16.54 -0.97 -2.56
C ASN A 209 15.48 -0.08 -3.22
N ARG A 210 15.08 -0.40 -4.45
CA ARG A 210 14.01 0.33 -5.15
C ARG A 210 12.68 0.22 -4.42
N LEU A 211 12.31 -0.98 -3.93
CA LEU A 211 11.10 -1.21 -3.15
C LEU A 211 11.11 -0.41 -1.83
N GLU A 212 12.22 -0.40 -1.10
CA GLU A 212 12.39 0.35 0.15
C GLU A 212 12.25 1.86 -0.06
N HIS A 213 12.89 2.41 -1.10
CA HIS A 213 12.72 3.82 -1.46
C HIS A 213 11.29 4.15 -1.90
N THR A 214 10.65 3.23 -2.60
CA THR A 214 9.25 3.39 -3.00
C THR A 214 8.32 3.40 -1.78
N ILE A 215 8.50 2.50 -0.82
CA ILE A 215 7.75 2.49 0.45
C ILE A 215 7.89 3.83 1.18
N THR A 216 9.12 4.35 1.27
CA THR A 216 9.37 5.63 1.93
C THR A 216 8.63 6.79 1.24
N ASN A 217 8.67 6.84 -0.09
CA ASN A 217 7.95 7.84 -0.88
C ASN A 217 6.43 7.70 -0.72
N LEU A 218 5.90 6.48 -0.80
CA LEU A 218 4.47 6.21 -0.64
C LEU A 218 3.95 6.62 0.74
N ASN A 219 4.72 6.38 1.80
CA ASN A 219 4.37 6.80 3.15
C ASN A 219 4.26 8.32 3.27
N VAL A 220 5.25 9.07 2.74
CA VAL A 220 5.21 10.54 2.71
C VAL A 220 4.03 11.05 1.87
N THR A 221 3.76 10.40 0.75
CA THR A 221 2.62 10.75 -0.11
C THR A 221 1.30 10.50 0.60
N SER A 222 1.15 9.35 1.26
CA SER A 222 -0.04 9.00 2.05
C SER A 222 -0.30 10.03 3.16
N GLU A 223 0.74 10.44 3.89
CA GLU A 223 0.65 11.47 4.94
C GLU A 223 0.18 12.82 4.38
N ASN A 224 0.75 13.26 3.26
CA ASN A 224 0.36 14.51 2.62
C ASN A 224 -1.09 14.48 2.09
N LEU A 225 -1.52 13.35 1.53
CA LEU A 225 -2.90 13.15 1.08
C LEU A 225 -3.86 13.12 2.25
N GLN A 226 -3.52 12.47 3.37
CA GLN A 226 -4.32 12.46 4.59
C GLN A 226 -4.45 13.87 5.18
N ALA A 227 -3.36 14.63 5.25
CA ALA A 227 -3.39 16.02 5.69
C ALA A 227 -4.26 16.90 4.76
N SER A 228 -4.29 16.60 3.47
CA SER A 228 -5.12 17.32 2.50
C SER A 228 -6.59 16.94 2.61
N GLU A 229 -6.90 15.67 2.82
CA GLU A 229 -8.25 15.16 3.06
C GLU A 229 -8.82 15.74 4.35
N SER A 230 -8.03 15.74 5.43
CA SER A 230 -8.38 16.34 6.72
C SER A 230 -8.76 17.82 6.57
N ARG A 231 -7.98 18.63 5.86
CA ARG A 231 -8.33 20.05 5.60
C ARG A 231 -9.64 20.24 4.84
N ILE A 232 -10.03 19.28 4.02
CA ILE A 232 -11.28 19.35 3.25
C ILE A 232 -12.45 18.91 4.11
N ARG A 233 -12.33 17.81 4.82
CA ARG A 233 -13.46 17.10 5.41
C ARG A 233 -13.58 17.25 6.92
N ASP A 234 -12.48 17.38 7.65
CA ASP A 234 -12.52 17.41 9.10
C ASP A 234 -13.12 18.72 9.64
N LEU A 235 -13.71 18.63 10.81
CA LEU A 235 -14.35 19.72 11.52
C LEU A 235 -13.39 20.35 12.52
N ASP A 236 -13.35 21.68 12.52
CA ASP A 236 -12.84 22.43 13.66
C ASP A 236 -13.88 22.42 14.79
N ILE A 237 -13.68 21.53 15.75
CA ILE A 237 -14.60 21.33 16.87
C ILE A 237 -14.76 22.62 17.68
N ALA A 238 -13.70 23.42 17.89
CA ALA A 238 -13.78 24.63 18.69
C ALA A 238 -14.70 25.67 18.03
N SER A 239 -14.55 25.88 16.72
CA SER A 239 -15.39 26.78 15.94
C SER A 239 -16.85 26.32 15.88
N GLU A 240 -17.08 25.03 15.68
CA GLU A 240 -18.44 24.47 15.59
C GLU A 240 -19.15 24.48 16.96
N MET A 241 -18.44 24.27 18.08
CA MET A 241 -18.99 24.37 19.42
C MET A 241 -19.48 25.80 19.74
N VAL A 242 -18.75 26.83 19.28
CA VAL A 242 -19.20 28.23 19.38
C VAL A 242 -20.47 28.42 18.57
N SER A 243 -20.55 27.89 17.35
CA SER A 243 -21.70 27.95 16.48
C SER A 243 -22.91 27.21 17.10
N PHE A 244 -22.70 26.03 17.62
CA PHE A 244 -23.69 25.21 18.32
C PHE A 244 -24.29 25.98 19.54
N THR A 245 -23.41 26.49 20.40
CA THR A 245 -23.86 27.26 21.58
C THR A 245 -24.65 28.49 21.18
N ARG A 246 -24.24 29.21 20.13
CA ARG A 246 -24.99 30.35 19.58
C ARG A 246 -26.38 29.92 19.10
N HIS A 247 -26.51 28.85 18.34
CA HIS A 247 -27.78 28.35 17.85
C HIS A 247 -28.68 27.88 18.99
N GLN A 248 -28.13 27.24 20.02
CA GLN A 248 -28.83 26.82 21.21
C GLN A 248 -29.43 28.05 21.96
N ILE A 249 -28.64 29.11 22.14
CA ILE A 249 -29.10 30.36 22.74
C ILE A 249 -30.21 30.99 21.87
N MET A 250 -30.02 30.97 20.54
CA MET A 250 -31.04 31.53 19.61
C MET A 250 -32.34 30.74 19.64
N VAL A 251 -32.32 29.43 19.79
CA VAL A 251 -33.52 28.61 19.95
C VAL A 251 -34.24 28.98 21.28
N GLN A 252 -33.49 29.09 22.38
CA GLN A 252 -34.06 29.49 23.67
C GLN A 252 -34.64 30.90 23.62
N ALA A 253 -33.93 31.86 23.03
CA ALA A 253 -34.42 33.22 22.87
C ALA A 253 -35.64 33.28 21.92
N GLY A 254 -35.62 32.50 20.84
CA GLY A 254 -36.72 32.40 19.87
C GLY A 254 -38.01 31.87 20.47
N THR A 255 -37.92 30.84 21.33
CA THR A 255 -39.12 30.35 22.07
C THR A 255 -39.70 31.41 23.02
N ALA A 256 -38.83 32.14 23.74
CA ALA A 256 -39.27 33.23 24.61
C ALA A 256 -39.90 34.37 23.81
N MET A 257 -39.32 34.76 22.68
CA MET A 257 -39.87 35.79 21.79
C MET A 257 -41.19 35.37 21.14
N LEU A 258 -41.34 34.08 20.78
CA LEU A 258 -42.58 33.53 20.27
C LEU A 258 -43.68 33.58 21.31
N ALA A 259 -43.39 33.21 22.56
CA ALA A 259 -44.33 33.37 23.69
C ALA A 259 -44.74 34.82 23.87
N GLN A 260 -43.79 35.77 23.84
CA GLN A 260 -44.08 37.21 23.96
C GLN A 260 -44.90 37.72 22.78
N ALA A 261 -44.61 37.30 21.55
CA ALA A 261 -45.39 37.70 20.37
C ALA A 261 -46.85 37.19 20.40
N ASN A 262 -47.10 36.05 21.05
CA ASN A 262 -48.44 35.51 21.23
C ASN A 262 -49.22 36.21 22.34
N MET A 263 -48.56 36.86 23.31
CA MET A 263 -49.20 37.60 24.37
C MET A 263 -49.75 39.01 23.91
N VAL A 264 -49.10 39.58 22.88
CA VAL A 264 -49.48 40.93 22.39
C VAL A 264 -50.93 40.99 21.91
N PRO A 265 -51.50 40.11 21.11
CA PRO A 265 -52.90 40.10 20.72
C PRO A 265 -53.87 39.88 21.90
N GLN A 266 -53.46 39.08 22.90
CA GLN A 266 -54.24 38.79 24.09
C GLN A 266 -54.42 40.05 24.98
N ALA A 267 -53.33 40.84 25.13
CA ALA A 267 -53.40 42.09 25.86
C ALA A 267 -54.34 43.09 25.21
N VAL A 268 -54.41 43.12 23.86
CA VAL A 268 -55.39 44.00 23.15
C VAL A 268 -56.84 43.54 23.34
N LEU A 269 -57.10 42.25 23.37
CA LEU A 269 -58.38 41.65 23.62
C LEU A 269 -58.90 41.98 25.07
N GLN A 270 -57.94 42.01 26.03
CA GLN A 270 -58.32 42.45 27.43
C GLN A 270 -58.63 43.91 27.55
N LEU A 271 -58.09 44.79 26.69
CA LEU A 271 -58.39 46.20 26.66
C LEU A 271 -59.73 46.52 25.96
N LEU A 272 -60.26 45.59 25.17
CA LEU A 272 -61.52 45.68 24.46
C LEU A 272 -62.71 45.07 25.22
N ARG A 273 -62.45 44.53 26.38
CA ARG A 273 -63.43 44.00 27.33
C ARG A 273 -63.67 44.97 28.44
#